data_36be4a4b53db4b9217bd6b3d02f68036
#
_entry.id   36be4a4b53db4b9217bd6b3d02f68036
#
_cell.length_a   1.000
_cell.length_b   1.000
_cell.length_c   1.000
_cell.angle_alpha   90.00
_cell.angle_beta   90.00
_cell.angle_gamma   90.00
#
_symmetry.space_group_name_H-M   'P 1'
#
loop_
_entity.id
_entity.type
_entity.pdbx_description
1 polymer ?
#
loop_
_entity_poly.entity_id
_entity_poly.type
_entity_poly.pdbx_seq_one_letter_code
_entity_poly.pdbx_strand_id
1 'polypeptide(L)'
;PWLEHIDNNFNPLDAIQKGEFTDVAEDICYLLQVCRHKLETNNYDELETEIRKANDLNGQLSHLKREELQRIQSQSGSIKVSMVYLTMIQEAQNVVTYTINLMKVSRKFQVEKEEL
;
A
#
# COMPACT_ATOMS: atom_id res chain seq x y z
N PRO A 1 -12.49 11.11 26.24
CA PRO A 1 -11.07 10.83 26.15
C PRO A 1 -10.57 10.76 24.71
N TRP A 2 -9.31 10.96 24.55
CA TRP A 2 -8.65 11.02 23.26
C TRP A 2 -8.83 9.76 22.42
N LEU A 3 -8.76 8.59 23.04
CA LEU A 3 -8.94 7.30 22.35
C LEU A 3 -10.35 7.12 21.81
N GLU A 4 -11.36 7.56 22.56
CA GLU A 4 -12.75 7.50 22.09
C GLU A 4 -12.96 8.43 20.89
N HIS A 5 -12.29 9.57 20.90
CA HIS A 5 -12.38 10.52 19.81
C HIS A 5 -11.77 9.95 18.51
N ILE A 6 -10.66 9.24 18.62
CA ILE A 6 -10.05 8.57 17.48
C ILE A 6 -10.96 7.47 16.94
N ASP A 7 -11.50 6.62 17.82
CA ASP A 7 -12.43 5.57 17.42
C ASP A 7 -13.64 6.14 16.69
N ASN A 8 -14.21 7.21 17.21
CA ASN A 8 -15.37 7.86 16.59
C ASN A 8 -15.04 8.44 15.22
N ASN A 9 -13.80 8.90 14.97
CA ASN A 9 -13.40 9.44 13.69
C ASN A 9 -13.11 8.35 12.66
N PHE A 10 -12.65 7.17 13.08
CA PHE A 10 -12.31 6.06 12.18
C PHE A 10 -13.38 4.98 12.12
N ASN A 11 -14.32 4.99 13.05
CA ASN A 11 -15.42 4.04 13.12
C ASN A 11 -16.42 4.12 11.96
N PRO A 12 -16.49 5.22 11.17
CA PRO A 12 -17.39 5.23 10.02
C PRO A 12 -16.97 4.32 8.87
N LEU A 13 -15.72 3.84 8.84
CA LEU A 13 -15.38 2.81 7.85
C LEU A 13 -16.20 1.58 8.17
N ASP A 14 -16.95 1.09 7.19
CA ASP A 14 -17.76 -0.10 7.41
C ASP A 14 -16.87 -1.35 7.50
N ALA A 15 -17.47 -2.48 7.88
CA ALA A 15 -16.73 -3.72 8.07
C ALA A 15 -16.03 -4.17 6.77
N ILE A 16 -16.65 -3.91 5.62
CA ILE A 16 -16.09 -4.27 4.31
C ILE A 16 -14.83 -3.43 4.04
N GLN A 17 -14.90 -2.12 4.22
CA GLN A 17 -13.76 -1.21 4.02
C GLN A 17 -12.61 -1.56 4.96
N LYS A 18 -12.91 -1.82 6.23
CA LYS A 18 -11.89 -2.21 7.21
C LYS A 18 -11.22 -3.51 6.82
N GLY A 19 -11.99 -4.52 6.41
CA GLY A 19 -11.47 -5.81 6.00
C GLY A 19 -10.58 -5.71 4.77
N GLU A 20 -11.04 -5.00 3.74
CA GLU A 20 -10.29 -4.80 2.51
C GLU A 20 -8.96 -4.08 2.77
N PHE A 21 -9.00 -3.03 3.58
CA PHE A 21 -7.80 -2.26 3.87
C PHE A 21 -6.83 -3.01 4.78
N THR A 22 -7.34 -3.81 5.71
CA THR A 22 -6.50 -4.63 6.59
C THR A 22 -5.69 -5.64 5.77
N ASP A 23 -6.33 -6.31 4.82
CA ASP A 23 -5.65 -7.28 3.95
C ASP A 23 -4.53 -6.60 3.15
N VAL A 24 -4.81 -5.43 2.58
CA VAL A 24 -3.82 -4.66 1.84
C VAL A 24 -2.69 -4.20 2.75
N ALA A 25 -3.01 -3.75 3.96
CA ALA A 25 -1.99 -3.30 4.91
C ALA A 25 -1.04 -4.43 5.29
N GLU A 26 -1.55 -5.64 5.46
CA GLU A 26 -0.73 -6.81 5.71
C GLU A 26 0.23 -7.09 4.56
N ASP A 27 -0.24 -7.00 3.33
CA ASP A 27 0.57 -7.21 2.14
C ASP A 27 1.64 -6.12 2.01
N ILE A 28 1.32 -4.88 2.34
CA ILE A 28 2.29 -3.78 2.35
C ILE A 28 3.37 -4.03 3.39
N CYS A 29 2.99 -4.48 4.60
CA CYS A 29 3.96 -4.80 5.64
C CYS A 29 4.90 -5.91 5.19
N TYR A 30 4.39 -6.94 4.53
CA TYR A 30 5.21 -8.01 3.96
C TYR A 30 6.19 -7.44 2.93
N LEU A 31 5.72 -6.59 2.03
CA LEU A 31 6.57 -5.96 1.02
C LEU A 31 7.69 -5.14 1.65
N LEU A 32 7.39 -4.39 2.71
CA LEU A 32 8.40 -3.61 3.42
C LEU A 32 9.45 -4.51 4.10
N GLN A 33 9.02 -5.64 4.64
CA GLN A 33 9.95 -6.62 5.23
C GLN A 33 10.87 -7.22 4.17
N VAL A 34 10.33 -7.56 3.00
CA VAL A 34 11.12 -8.07 1.88
C VAL A 34 12.14 -7.03 1.44
N CYS A 35 11.71 -5.79 1.28
CA CYS A 35 12.59 -4.69 0.91
C CYS A 35 13.74 -4.53 1.91
N ARG A 36 13.41 -4.50 3.19
CA ARG A 36 14.38 -4.38 4.26
C ARG A 36 15.41 -5.51 4.21
N HIS A 37 14.94 -6.73 4.05
CA HIS A 37 15.82 -7.90 4.00
C HIS A 37 16.80 -7.84 2.82
N LYS A 38 16.28 -7.47 1.64
CA LYS A 38 17.13 -7.36 0.45
C LYS A 38 18.18 -6.26 0.60
N LEU A 39 17.81 -5.13 1.19
CA LEU A 39 18.73 -4.02 1.43
C LEU A 39 19.80 -4.41 2.45
N GLU A 40 19.42 -5.08 3.54
CA GLU A 40 20.34 -5.47 4.59
C GLU A 40 21.34 -6.54 4.13
N THR A 41 20.90 -7.47 3.29
CA THR A 41 21.73 -8.57 2.81
C THR A 41 22.39 -8.30 1.47
N ASN A 42 22.01 -7.21 0.79
CA ASN A 42 22.42 -6.91 -0.60
C ASN A 42 22.12 -8.07 -1.56
N ASN A 43 21.13 -8.87 -1.22
CA ASN A 43 20.69 -10.01 -2.04
C ASN A 43 19.38 -9.64 -2.73
N TYR A 44 19.46 -9.46 -4.05
CA TYR A 44 18.31 -9.06 -4.88
C TYR A 44 17.79 -10.21 -5.73
N ASP A 45 18.09 -11.45 -5.34
CA ASP A 45 17.53 -12.61 -6.00
C ASP A 45 16.00 -12.57 -5.92
N GLU A 46 15.36 -13.00 -7.00
CA GLU A 46 13.90 -13.01 -7.11
C GLU A 46 13.23 -11.63 -7.00
N LEU A 47 14.01 -10.55 -7.20
CA LEU A 47 13.47 -9.19 -7.13
C LEU A 47 12.33 -8.99 -8.14
N GLU A 48 12.44 -9.56 -9.34
CA GLU A 48 11.40 -9.42 -10.37
C GLU A 48 10.07 -10.01 -9.91
N THR A 49 10.11 -11.14 -9.18
CA THR A 49 8.92 -11.75 -8.59
C THR A 49 8.28 -10.83 -7.56
N GLU A 50 9.09 -10.24 -6.70
CA GLU A 50 8.60 -9.34 -5.67
C GLU A 50 8.03 -8.04 -6.26
N ILE A 51 8.65 -7.52 -7.31
CA ILE A 51 8.14 -6.34 -8.03
C ILE A 51 6.79 -6.66 -8.66
N ARG A 52 6.64 -7.85 -9.23
CA ARG A 52 5.35 -8.27 -9.82
C ARG A 52 4.26 -8.33 -8.77
N LYS A 53 4.57 -8.92 -7.60
CA LYS A 53 3.62 -8.96 -6.47
C LYS A 53 3.22 -7.55 -6.02
N ALA A 54 4.20 -6.65 -5.95
CA ALA A 54 3.95 -5.26 -5.56
C ALA A 54 3.08 -4.53 -6.59
N ASN A 55 3.31 -4.77 -7.87
CA ASN A 55 2.47 -4.20 -8.93
C ASN A 55 1.05 -4.73 -8.86
N ASP A 56 0.88 -6.03 -8.53
CA ASP A 56 -0.44 -6.62 -8.33
C ASP A 56 -1.15 -5.97 -7.15
N LEU A 57 -0.42 -5.70 -6.08
CA LEU A 57 -0.94 -5.01 -4.91
C LEU A 57 -1.42 -3.60 -5.28
N ASN A 58 -0.66 -2.87 -6.08
CA ASN A 58 -1.10 -1.56 -6.57
C ASN A 58 -2.36 -1.67 -7.44
N GLY A 59 -2.48 -2.75 -8.21
CA GLY A 59 -3.69 -3.04 -8.98
C GLY A 59 -4.90 -3.26 -8.09
N GLN A 60 -4.73 -3.99 -6.99
CA GLN A 60 -5.80 -4.18 -6.00
C GLN A 60 -6.21 -2.85 -5.37
N LEU A 61 -5.25 -2.01 -5.02
CA LEU A 61 -5.52 -0.68 -4.48
C LEU A 61 -6.28 0.20 -5.48
N SER A 62 -5.93 0.14 -6.75
CA SER A 62 -6.65 0.86 -7.79
C SER A 62 -8.09 0.37 -7.92
N HIS A 63 -8.32 -0.93 -7.74
CA HIS A 63 -9.66 -1.50 -7.75
C HIS A 63 -10.50 -0.99 -6.57
N LEU A 64 -9.92 -0.96 -5.37
CA LEU A 64 -10.60 -0.41 -4.20
C LEU A 64 -10.95 1.07 -4.40
N LYS A 65 -10.06 1.82 -5.04
CA LYS A 65 -10.29 3.23 -5.35
C LYS A 65 -11.50 3.39 -6.28
N ARG A 66 -11.57 2.58 -7.33
CA ARG A 66 -12.69 2.64 -8.28
C ARG A 66 -14.01 2.29 -7.61
N GLU A 67 -14.02 1.26 -6.77
CA GLU A 67 -15.23 0.88 -6.03
C GLU A 67 -15.70 2.01 -5.12
N GLU A 68 -14.78 2.67 -4.42
CA GLU A 68 -15.14 3.77 -3.53
C GLU A 68 -15.67 4.98 -4.31
N LEU A 69 -15.10 5.28 -5.48
CA LEU A 69 -15.60 6.34 -6.34
C LEU A 69 -17.02 6.03 -6.82
N GLN A 70 -17.34 4.78 -7.12
CA GLN A 70 -18.69 4.36 -7.47
C GLN A 70 -19.66 4.55 -6.31
N ARG A 71 -19.24 4.28 -5.08
CA ARG A 71 -20.06 4.53 -3.89
C ARG A 71 -20.39 6.00 -3.73
N ILE A 72 -19.42 6.88 -4.00
CA ILE A 72 -19.65 8.33 -3.97
C ILE A 72 -20.67 8.72 -5.03
N GLN A 73 -20.54 8.19 -6.25
CA GLN A 73 -21.46 8.50 -7.35
C GLN A 73 -22.88 8.02 -7.05
N SER A 74 -23.04 6.88 -6.39
CA SER A 74 -24.34 6.35 -6.01
C SER A 74 -24.88 7.01 -4.74
N GLN A 75 -24.15 7.92 -4.16
CA GLN A 75 -24.50 8.64 -2.92
C GLN A 75 -24.77 7.69 -1.74
N SER A 76 -24.12 6.53 -1.74
CA SER A 76 -24.23 5.62 -0.60
C SER A 76 -23.12 5.92 0.40
N GLY A 77 -23.53 6.20 1.63
CA GLY A 77 -22.63 6.49 2.72
C GLY A 77 -22.18 7.94 2.81
N SER A 78 -21.23 8.21 3.67
CA SER A 78 -20.71 9.55 3.94
C SER A 78 -19.60 9.92 2.98
N ILE A 79 -19.72 11.06 2.33
CA ILE A 79 -18.68 11.60 1.45
C ILE A 79 -17.38 11.81 2.22
N LYS A 80 -17.48 12.31 3.46
CA LYS A 80 -16.30 12.55 4.30
C LYS A 80 -15.53 11.27 4.54
N VAL A 81 -16.22 10.19 4.85
CA VAL A 81 -15.62 8.87 5.09
C VAL A 81 -14.97 8.34 3.81
N SER A 82 -15.67 8.48 2.67
CA SER A 82 -15.12 8.06 1.38
C SER A 82 -13.85 8.83 1.04
N MET A 83 -13.81 10.14 1.31
CA MET A 83 -12.62 10.95 1.07
C MET A 83 -11.44 10.50 1.93
N VAL A 84 -11.69 10.18 3.20
CA VAL A 84 -10.64 9.65 4.09
C VAL A 84 -10.14 8.30 3.55
N TYR A 85 -11.04 7.41 3.17
CA TYR A 85 -10.67 6.10 2.65
C TYR A 85 -9.87 6.21 1.35
N LEU A 86 -10.29 7.08 0.42
CA LEU A 86 -9.56 7.32 -0.82
C LEU A 86 -8.14 7.84 -0.54
N THR A 87 -8.00 8.73 0.45
CA THR A 87 -6.70 9.24 0.83
C THR A 87 -5.81 8.13 1.37
N MET A 88 -6.36 7.25 2.22
CA MET A 88 -5.63 6.09 2.74
C MET A 88 -5.14 5.18 1.61
N ILE A 89 -6.02 4.91 0.64
CA ILE A 89 -5.66 4.07 -0.52
C ILE A 89 -4.55 4.74 -1.32
N GLN A 90 -4.65 6.04 -1.58
CA GLN A 90 -3.64 6.76 -2.35
C GLN A 90 -2.27 6.75 -1.64
N GLU A 91 -2.26 6.98 -0.34
CA GLU A 91 -1.02 6.93 0.43
C GLU A 91 -0.41 5.52 0.42
N ALA A 92 -1.25 4.49 0.50
CA ALA A 92 -0.80 3.11 0.39
C ALA A 92 -0.13 2.84 -0.96
N GLN A 93 -0.74 3.33 -2.06
CA GLN A 93 -0.15 3.20 -3.40
C GLN A 93 1.20 3.92 -3.49
N ASN A 94 1.32 5.08 -2.87
CA ASN A 94 2.57 5.83 -2.85
C ASN A 94 3.67 5.04 -2.14
N VAL A 95 3.35 4.40 -1.01
CA VAL A 95 4.30 3.56 -0.28
C VAL A 95 4.76 2.39 -1.14
N VAL A 96 3.84 1.70 -1.80
CA VAL A 96 4.16 0.55 -2.65
C VAL A 96 5.06 0.97 -3.81
N THR A 97 4.72 2.04 -4.50
CA THR A 97 5.50 2.55 -5.63
C THR A 97 6.89 2.98 -5.18
N TYR A 98 6.97 3.68 -4.07
CA TYR A 98 8.25 4.12 -3.50
C TYR A 98 9.14 2.93 -3.16
N THR A 99 8.56 1.89 -2.57
CA THR A 99 9.29 0.69 -2.18
C THR A 99 9.83 -0.06 -3.41
N ILE A 100 9.02 -0.19 -4.46
CA ILE A 100 9.46 -0.78 -5.73
C ILE A 100 10.68 -0.03 -6.27
N ASN A 101 10.58 1.30 -6.32
CA ASN A 101 11.64 2.14 -6.86
C ASN A 101 12.90 2.05 -6.00
N LEU A 102 12.75 2.00 -4.68
CA LEU A 102 13.88 1.86 -3.77
C LEU A 102 14.63 0.56 -4.03
N MET A 103 13.91 -0.55 -4.18
CA MET A 103 14.53 -1.86 -4.45
C MET A 103 15.27 -1.85 -5.80
N LYS A 104 14.66 -1.26 -6.84
CA LYS A 104 15.29 -1.19 -8.17
C LYS A 104 16.57 -0.36 -8.14
N VAL A 105 16.52 0.81 -7.50
CA VAL A 105 17.69 1.70 -7.40
C VAL A 105 18.79 1.03 -6.58
N SER A 106 18.43 0.38 -5.48
CA SER A 106 19.40 -0.30 -4.62
C SER A 106 20.10 -1.44 -5.35
N ARG A 107 19.33 -2.23 -6.12
CA ARG A 107 19.91 -3.29 -6.95
C ARG A 107 20.89 -2.72 -7.98
N LYS A 108 20.48 -1.65 -8.66
CA LYS A 108 21.32 -1.00 -9.66
C LYS A 108 22.61 -0.48 -9.04
N PHE A 109 22.51 0.16 -7.89
CA PHE A 109 23.68 0.67 -7.15
C PHE A 109 24.63 -0.47 -6.79
N GLN A 110 24.11 -1.59 -6.33
CA GLN A 110 24.92 -2.74 -5.95
C GLN A 110 25.66 -3.34 -7.15
N VAL A 111 24.99 -3.47 -8.30
CA VAL A 111 25.61 -3.97 -9.54
C VAL A 111 26.72 -3.03 -9.98
N GLU A 112 26.49 -1.73 -10.01
CA GLU A 112 27.51 -0.74 -10.40
C GLU A 112 28.71 -0.77 -9.47
N LYS A 113 28.48 -0.95 -8.17
CA LYS A 113 29.54 -1.06 -7.17
C LYS A 113 30.41 -2.30 -7.41
N GLU A 114 29.80 -3.43 -7.79
CA GLU A 114 30.53 -4.66 -8.08
C GLU A 114 31.38 -4.57 -9.33
N GLU A 115 30.97 -3.73 -10.30
CA GLU A 115 31.72 -3.52 -11.55
C GLU A 115 32.94 -2.61 -11.38
N LEU A 116 33.00 -1.88 -10.28
CA LEU A 116 34.15 -1.02 -9.97
C LEU A 116 35.32 -1.85 -9.41
#